data_564a7c713ef77e2e6a41d8caa30f5521
#
_entry.id   564a7c713ef77e2e6a41d8caa30f5521
#
_cell.length_a   1.000
_cell.length_b   1.000
_cell.length_c   1.000
_cell.angle_alpha   90.00
_cell.angle_beta   90.00
_cell.angle_gamma   90.00
#
_symmetry.space_group_name_H-M   'P 1'
#
loop_
_entity.id
_entity.type
_entity.pdbx_description
1 polymer ?
#
loop_
_entity_poly.entity_id
_entity_poly.type
_entity_poly.pdbx_seq_one_letter_code
_entity_poly.pdbx_strand_id
1 'polypeptide(L)'
;YRYDRYQCIRNGKMADIMFDWVDNNLVQGRGVNRLDRPDRPKSPEIKNDIRQYRQELRDRSYHFVGTAGDEELSVTPLVGLGKSSLLNKTIFHLMPCAEHKLTICTPYFNLPAVLVRNIIQLLRDGKQVEIIVGDKTANDFYIPEDQPFKIIGALPYLYEINLRRFLSRLQYYVNTDQLIVRLWKDDDNSYHLKGMWVDDEWMLLTGNNLNPRAWRLDLENAILIHDPKRQLGAMREKELKLIRTHTTVVKHYRDLQSIADYPVKVRKLIRRLRRIRIDRLISRIL
;
A
#
# COMPACT_ATOMS: atom_id res chain seq x y z
N TYR A 1 -19.69 -0.51 2.80
CA TYR A 1 -18.67 -0.72 3.85
C TYR A 1 -17.28 -0.83 3.23
N ARG A 2 -16.28 -0.26 3.91
CA ARG A 2 -14.87 -0.32 3.50
C ARG A 2 -14.11 -1.21 4.48
N TYR A 3 -13.57 -2.32 4.03
CA TYR A 3 -12.77 -3.22 4.85
C TYR A 3 -11.34 -2.67 5.00
N ASP A 4 -10.99 -2.29 6.20
CA ASP A 4 -9.68 -1.76 6.53
C ASP A 4 -9.18 -2.32 7.86
N ARG A 5 -8.00 -1.90 8.27
CA ARG A 5 -7.26 -2.41 9.42
C ARG A 5 -7.18 -1.34 10.50
N TYR A 6 -7.54 -1.71 11.73
CA TYR A 6 -7.49 -0.83 12.88
C TYR A 6 -6.74 -1.52 14.02
N GLN A 7 -5.80 -0.78 14.62
CA GLN A 7 -5.06 -1.25 15.78
C GLN A 7 -5.11 -0.19 16.88
N CYS A 8 -5.32 -0.61 18.10
CA CYS A 8 -5.24 0.24 19.28
C CYS A 8 -3.93 -0.07 20.02
N ILE A 9 -3.04 0.90 20.07
CA ILE A 9 -1.75 0.79 20.73
C ILE A 9 -1.74 1.75 21.92
N ARG A 10 -1.61 1.21 23.13
CA ARG A 10 -1.53 2.02 24.35
C ARG A 10 -0.06 2.31 24.66
N ASN A 11 0.42 3.46 24.19
CA ASN A 11 1.77 3.95 24.45
C ASN A 11 1.76 5.49 24.46
N GLY A 12 1.80 6.08 25.67
CA GLY A 12 1.71 7.54 25.84
C GLY A 12 2.87 8.27 25.17
N LYS A 13 4.11 7.78 25.30
CA LYS A 13 5.29 8.40 24.65
C LYS A 13 5.15 8.45 23.14
N MET A 14 4.70 7.36 22.53
CA MET A 14 4.48 7.31 21.09
C MET A 14 3.35 8.28 20.67
N ALA A 15 2.28 8.35 21.46
CA ALA A 15 1.17 9.28 21.19
C ALA A 15 1.64 10.73 21.23
N ASP A 16 2.44 11.12 22.23
CA ASP A 16 3.00 12.47 22.35
C ASP A 16 3.92 12.80 21.17
N ILE A 17 4.80 11.89 20.79
CA ILE A 17 5.69 12.06 19.62
C ILE A 17 4.91 12.27 18.33
N MET A 18 3.85 11.49 18.12
CA MET A 18 3.02 11.60 16.93
C MET A 18 2.20 12.89 16.96
N PHE A 19 1.68 13.27 18.11
CA PHE A 19 0.96 14.53 18.30
C PHE A 19 1.85 15.73 17.99
N ASP A 20 3.02 15.79 18.60
CA ASP A 20 3.98 16.88 18.40
C ASP A 20 4.38 16.99 16.93
N TRP A 21 4.60 15.87 16.26
CA TRP A 21 4.94 15.89 14.85
C TRP A 21 3.79 16.46 14.00
N VAL A 22 2.56 16.01 14.24
CA VAL A 22 1.36 16.48 13.53
C VAL A 22 1.13 17.95 13.79
N ASP A 23 1.20 18.40 15.05
CA ASP A 23 0.99 19.79 15.40
C ASP A 23 2.03 20.69 14.75
N ASN A 24 3.31 20.40 14.94
CA ASN A 24 4.40 21.23 14.43
C ASN A 24 4.52 21.23 12.91
N ASN A 25 4.20 20.12 12.25
CA ASN A 25 4.45 19.98 10.82
C ASN A 25 3.20 20.11 9.95
N LEU A 26 2.03 19.81 10.46
CA LEU A 26 0.80 19.92 9.70
C LEU A 26 -0.08 21.06 10.21
N VAL A 27 -0.45 21.05 11.48
CA VAL A 27 -1.39 22.06 12.03
C VAL A 27 -0.79 23.45 11.95
N GLN A 28 0.47 23.62 12.33
CA GLN A 28 1.20 24.89 12.27
C GLN A 28 1.82 25.18 10.90
N GLY A 29 1.74 24.21 9.98
CA GLY A 29 2.35 24.30 8.65
C GLY A 29 1.74 25.38 7.76
N ARG A 30 2.57 26.11 7.04
CA ARG A 30 2.13 27.20 6.12
C ARG A 30 1.22 26.70 4.99
N GLY A 31 1.38 25.44 4.58
CA GLY A 31 0.60 24.83 3.52
C GLY A 31 -0.76 24.31 3.94
N VAL A 32 -1.09 24.33 5.23
CA VAL A 32 -2.33 23.79 5.77
C VAL A 32 -3.40 24.89 5.85
N ASN A 33 -4.61 24.57 5.42
CA ASN A 33 -5.73 25.49 5.55
C ASN A 33 -6.32 25.34 6.96
N ARG A 34 -6.12 26.35 7.78
CA ARG A 34 -6.63 26.38 9.15
C ARG A 34 -7.98 27.09 9.22
N LEU A 35 -8.82 26.70 10.16
CA LEU A 35 -10.11 27.35 10.40
C LEU A 35 -9.95 28.83 10.80
N ASP A 36 -8.87 29.18 11.51
CA ASP A 36 -8.52 30.54 11.90
C ASP A 36 -7.84 31.35 10.77
N ARG A 37 -7.52 30.72 9.65
CA ARG A 37 -6.96 31.35 8.44
C ARG A 37 -7.67 30.84 7.19
N PRO A 38 -8.96 31.18 7.02
CA PRO A 38 -9.75 30.68 5.89
C PRO A 38 -9.32 31.25 4.53
N ASP A 39 -8.70 32.41 4.51
CA ASP A 39 -8.28 33.07 3.29
C ASP A 39 -6.98 32.48 2.75
N ARG A 40 -7.13 31.59 1.79
CA ARG A 40 -5.98 31.15 0.99
C ARG A 40 -5.54 32.26 0.06
N PRO A 41 -4.27 32.71 0.16
CA PRO A 41 -3.71 33.53 -0.91
C PRO A 41 -3.84 32.74 -2.22
N LYS A 42 -4.43 33.34 -3.23
CA LYS A 42 -4.56 32.72 -4.55
C LYS A 42 -3.25 32.99 -5.29
N SER A 43 -2.55 31.91 -5.74
CA SER A 43 -1.68 31.97 -6.89
C SER A 43 -0.15 31.71 -6.73
N PRO A 44 0.79 32.32 -7.45
CA PRO A 44 2.18 31.84 -7.59
C PRO A 44 2.94 31.70 -6.27
N GLU A 45 2.63 32.54 -5.28
CA GLU A 45 3.25 32.51 -3.95
C GLU A 45 2.99 31.20 -3.22
N ILE A 46 1.74 30.72 -3.24
CA ILE A 46 1.41 29.42 -2.64
C ILE A 46 2.16 28.27 -3.32
N LYS A 47 2.37 28.32 -4.63
CA LYS A 47 3.07 27.24 -5.34
C LYS A 47 4.51 27.12 -4.87
N ASN A 48 5.15 28.24 -4.60
CA ASN A 48 6.51 28.28 -4.06
C ASN A 48 6.52 27.80 -2.59
N ASP A 49 5.62 28.32 -1.77
CA ASP A 49 5.49 27.93 -0.37
C ASP A 49 5.18 26.43 -0.22
N ILE A 50 4.24 25.87 -1.02
CA ILE A 50 3.96 24.44 -1.01
C ILE A 50 5.18 23.65 -1.47
N ARG A 51 5.93 24.12 -2.46
CA ARG A 51 7.15 23.43 -2.92
C ARG A 51 8.20 23.39 -1.83
N GLN A 52 8.46 24.52 -1.17
CA GLN A 52 9.38 24.61 -0.06
C GLN A 52 8.92 23.76 1.11
N TYR A 53 7.67 23.86 1.50
CA TYR A 53 7.08 23.07 2.59
C TYR A 53 7.16 21.57 2.32
N ARG A 54 6.91 21.12 1.09
CA ARG A 54 7.09 19.71 0.70
C ARG A 54 8.56 19.28 0.78
N GLN A 55 9.49 20.16 0.47
CA GLN A 55 10.92 19.86 0.63
C GLN A 55 11.27 19.69 2.10
N GLU A 56 10.80 20.58 2.95
CA GLU A 56 11.00 20.51 4.40
C GLU A 56 10.40 19.22 4.98
N LEU A 57 9.17 18.86 4.60
CA LEU A 57 8.53 17.62 5.06
C LEU A 57 9.26 16.34 4.66
N ARG A 58 10.02 16.35 3.57
CA ARG A 58 10.80 15.17 3.14
C ARG A 58 11.88 14.79 4.13
N ASP A 59 12.43 15.78 4.80
CA ASP A 59 13.56 15.61 5.71
C ASP A 59 13.11 15.46 7.18
N ARG A 60 11.80 15.62 7.44
CA ARG A 60 11.22 15.50 8.78
C ARG A 60 10.71 14.09 9.06
N SER A 61 11.23 13.51 10.14
CA SER A 61 10.76 12.25 10.72
C SER A 61 10.24 12.47 12.13
N TYR A 62 9.67 11.44 12.73
CA TYR A 62 9.39 11.47 14.16
C TYR A 62 10.71 11.51 14.95
N HIS A 63 10.74 12.35 16.00
CA HIS A 63 11.81 12.33 16.99
C HIS A 63 11.34 11.52 18.18
N PHE A 64 11.97 10.38 18.42
CA PHE A 64 11.63 9.56 19.56
C PHE A 64 12.88 9.27 20.39
N VAL A 65 12.66 9.24 21.71
CA VAL A 65 13.67 8.96 22.70
C VAL A 65 13.28 7.62 23.34
N GLY A 66 14.18 6.70 23.33
CA GLY A 66 13.99 5.39 23.90
C GLY A 66 14.35 4.32 22.90
N THR A 67 15.07 3.38 23.34
CA THR A 67 15.46 2.21 22.57
C THR A 67 14.91 0.99 23.28
N ALA A 68 14.15 0.17 22.56
CA ALA A 68 13.86 -1.17 23.01
C ALA A 68 15.12 -2.03 22.83
N GLY A 69 15.35 -2.96 23.74
CA GLY A 69 16.36 -4.00 23.55
C GLY A 69 15.98 -4.94 22.41
N ASP A 70 16.97 -5.67 21.88
CA ASP A 70 16.75 -6.56 20.72
C ASP A 70 15.71 -7.66 20.98
N GLU A 71 15.54 -8.03 22.24
CA GLU A 71 14.60 -9.04 22.71
C GLU A 71 13.26 -8.48 23.21
N GLU A 72 13.00 -7.21 23.00
CA GLU A 72 11.80 -6.54 23.49
C GLU A 72 10.78 -6.28 22.37
N LEU A 73 9.50 -6.44 22.70
CA LEU A 73 8.43 -5.97 21.83
C LEU A 73 8.53 -4.46 21.69
N SER A 74 8.71 -4.00 20.47
CA SER A 74 8.86 -2.57 20.18
C SER A 74 7.89 -2.05 19.12
N VAL A 75 7.59 -0.77 19.21
CA VAL A 75 6.78 -0.03 18.25
C VAL A 75 7.53 1.23 17.80
N THR A 76 7.69 1.39 16.50
CA THR A 76 8.39 2.51 15.89
C THR A 76 7.45 3.27 14.95
N PRO A 77 7.07 4.51 15.28
CA PRO A 77 6.29 5.33 14.36
C PRO A 77 7.17 5.82 13.21
N LEU A 78 6.62 5.76 12.00
CA LEU A 78 7.28 6.15 10.78
C LEU A 78 6.41 7.13 10.01
N VAL A 79 7.03 8.11 9.39
CA VAL A 79 6.37 9.07 8.49
C VAL A 79 7.30 9.34 7.31
N GLY A 80 6.72 9.65 6.16
CA GLY A 80 7.55 9.98 5.03
C GLY A 80 6.83 10.54 3.84
N LEU A 81 7.53 11.42 3.13
CA LEU A 81 7.12 12.00 1.86
C LEU A 81 8.22 11.77 0.82
N GLY A 82 7.86 11.10 -0.28
CA GLY A 82 8.78 10.88 -1.39
C GLY A 82 9.64 9.61 -1.24
N LYS A 83 10.33 9.27 -2.33
CA LYS A 83 11.02 7.98 -2.51
C LYS A 83 12.07 7.65 -1.47
N SER A 84 12.76 8.66 -0.99
CA SER A 84 13.91 8.51 -0.07
C SER A 84 13.52 8.70 1.38
N SER A 85 12.23 8.78 1.68
CA SER A 85 11.73 8.91 3.04
C SER A 85 12.14 7.72 3.91
N LEU A 86 12.22 7.94 5.22
CA LEU A 86 12.52 6.89 6.18
C LEU A 86 11.51 5.74 6.07
N LEU A 87 10.21 6.05 5.95
CA LEU A 87 9.16 5.04 5.76
C LEU A 87 9.43 4.15 4.54
N ASN A 88 9.70 4.74 3.38
CA ASN A 88 9.95 3.96 2.17
C ASN A 88 11.24 3.14 2.24
N LYS A 89 12.29 3.68 2.86
CA LYS A 89 13.51 2.92 3.14
C LYS A 89 13.23 1.72 4.05
N THR A 90 12.44 1.94 5.10
CA THR A 90 12.03 0.85 6.01
C THR A 90 11.25 -0.22 5.26
N ILE A 91 10.24 0.13 4.47
CA ILE A 91 9.49 -0.85 3.65
C ILE A 91 10.45 -1.63 2.73
N PHE A 92 11.34 -0.92 2.03
CA PHE A 92 12.28 -1.55 1.09
C PHE A 92 13.24 -2.53 1.76
N HIS A 93 13.77 -2.18 2.93
CA HIS A 93 14.71 -3.03 3.66
C HIS A 93 14.05 -4.10 4.51
N LEU A 94 12.81 -3.89 4.94
CA LEU A 94 12.06 -4.87 5.71
C LEU A 94 11.70 -6.12 4.89
N MET A 95 11.34 -5.96 3.62
CA MET A 95 10.95 -7.09 2.77
C MET A 95 12.03 -8.18 2.65
N PRO A 96 13.30 -7.84 2.35
CA PRO A 96 14.37 -8.84 2.28
C PRO A 96 14.72 -9.53 3.60
N CYS A 97 14.24 -8.99 4.74
CA CYS A 97 14.44 -9.62 6.04
C CYS A 97 13.61 -10.90 6.23
N ALA A 98 12.69 -11.21 5.32
CA ALA A 98 11.93 -12.45 5.38
C ALA A 98 12.84 -13.68 5.24
N GLU A 99 12.89 -14.49 6.28
CA GLU A 99 13.61 -15.78 6.28
C GLU A 99 12.74 -16.91 5.74
N HIS A 100 11.44 -16.83 5.96
CA HIS A 100 10.47 -17.83 5.55
C HIS A 100 9.35 -17.28 4.69
N LYS A 101 8.67 -16.23 5.16
CA LYS A 101 7.45 -15.73 4.54
C LYS A 101 7.29 -14.23 4.62
N LEU A 102 6.93 -13.64 3.48
CA LEU A 102 6.45 -12.27 3.38
C LEU A 102 4.95 -12.28 3.04
N THR A 103 4.12 -11.62 3.85
CA THR A 103 2.71 -11.36 3.51
C THR A 103 2.51 -9.86 3.28
N ILE A 104 1.90 -9.51 2.15
CA ILE A 104 1.59 -8.12 1.78
C ILE A 104 0.09 -7.99 1.55
N CYS A 105 -0.51 -6.95 2.14
CA CYS A 105 -1.86 -6.52 1.80
C CYS A 105 -1.80 -5.13 1.16
N THR A 106 -2.52 -4.95 0.06
CA THR A 106 -2.68 -3.66 -0.62
C THR A 106 -4.01 -3.63 -1.37
N PRO A 107 -4.73 -2.50 -1.39
CA PRO A 107 -6.02 -2.46 -2.09
C PRO A 107 -5.88 -2.63 -3.60
N TYR A 108 -4.74 -2.21 -4.18
CA TYR A 108 -4.55 -2.16 -5.62
C TYR A 108 -3.19 -2.73 -6.02
N PHE A 109 -3.19 -3.67 -6.96
CA PHE A 109 -1.93 -4.22 -7.44
C PHE A 109 -1.24 -3.29 -8.44
N ASN A 110 -0.42 -2.39 -7.94
CA ASN A 110 0.45 -1.53 -8.75
C ASN A 110 1.75 -1.23 -8.01
N LEU A 111 2.50 -2.26 -7.62
CA LEU A 111 3.70 -2.10 -6.82
C LEU A 111 4.82 -1.35 -7.57
N PRO A 112 5.57 -0.47 -6.88
CA PRO A 112 6.80 0.10 -7.42
C PRO A 112 7.78 -0.99 -7.86
N ALA A 113 8.50 -0.75 -8.96
CA ALA A 113 9.42 -1.74 -9.51
C ALA A 113 10.49 -2.21 -8.51
N VAL A 114 10.87 -1.37 -7.55
CA VAL A 114 11.83 -1.73 -6.50
C VAL A 114 11.27 -2.82 -5.58
N LEU A 115 9.99 -2.73 -5.21
CA LEU A 115 9.33 -3.74 -4.37
C LEU A 115 9.06 -5.03 -5.15
N VAL A 116 8.71 -4.92 -6.43
CA VAL A 116 8.57 -6.10 -7.30
C VAL A 116 9.89 -6.87 -7.38
N ARG A 117 11.03 -6.17 -7.48
CA ARG A 117 12.36 -6.82 -7.47
C ARG A 117 12.63 -7.56 -6.15
N ASN A 118 12.29 -6.97 -5.01
CA ASN A 118 12.43 -7.65 -3.71
C ASN A 118 11.58 -8.92 -3.66
N ILE A 119 10.33 -8.89 -4.13
CA ILE A 119 9.48 -10.08 -4.21
C ILE A 119 10.12 -11.16 -5.08
N ILE A 120 10.60 -10.80 -6.26
CA ILE A 120 11.25 -11.76 -7.17
C ILE A 120 12.51 -12.36 -6.53
N GLN A 121 13.29 -11.54 -5.81
CA GLN A 121 14.47 -12.03 -5.12
C GLN A 121 14.10 -13.03 -4.02
N LEU A 122 13.14 -12.72 -3.17
CA LEU A 122 12.63 -13.64 -2.14
C LEU A 122 12.18 -14.99 -2.73
N LEU A 123 11.44 -14.95 -3.85
CA LEU A 123 11.01 -16.17 -4.53
C LEU A 123 12.20 -16.98 -5.07
N ARG A 124 13.23 -16.32 -5.61
CA ARG A 124 14.46 -16.97 -6.06
C ARG A 124 15.25 -17.61 -4.91
N ASP A 125 15.20 -16.97 -3.74
CA ASP A 125 15.83 -17.44 -2.52
C ASP A 125 15.02 -18.53 -1.79
N GLY A 126 13.96 -19.04 -2.42
CA GLY A 126 13.14 -20.12 -1.90
C GLY A 126 12.12 -19.68 -0.83
N LYS A 127 11.95 -18.38 -0.60
CA LYS A 127 11.02 -17.85 0.40
C LYS A 127 9.60 -17.84 -0.14
N GLN A 128 8.62 -17.95 0.76
CA GLN A 128 7.20 -17.84 0.39
C GLN A 128 6.75 -16.38 0.40
N VAL A 129 5.98 -15.98 -0.61
CA VAL A 129 5.36 -14.66 -0.68
C VAL A 129 3.84 -14.81 -0.83
N GLU A 130 3.08 -14.17 0.05
CA GLU A 130 1.62 -14.07 -0.04
C GLU A 130 1.22 -12.63 -0.29
N ILE A 131 0.39 -12.40 -1.31
CA ILE A 131 -0.12 -11.07 -1.67
C ILE A 131 -1.64 -11.11 -1.63
N ILE A 132 -2.25 -10.27 -0.81
CA ILE A 132 -3.70 -10.14 -0.70
C ILE A 132 -4.09 -8.77 -1.27
N VAL A 133 -4.89 -8.79 -2.32
CA VAL A 133 -5.38 -7.58 -3.00
C VAL A 133 -6.89 -7.61 -3.13
N GLY A 134 -7.51 -6.44 -3.25
CA GLY A 134 -8.94 -6.37 -3.58
C GLY A 134 -9.21 -6.92 -4.99
N ASP A 135 -10.27 -7.69 -5.12
CA ASP A 135 -10.85 -7.95 -6.45
C ASP A 135 -11.17 -6.62 -7.14
N LYS A 136 -11.19 -6.58 -8.47
CA LYS A 136 -11.51 -5.34 -9.18
C LYS A 136 -12.88 -4.77 -8.82
N THR A 137 -13.83 -5.64 -8.45
CA THR A 137 -15.17 -5.23 -8.01
C THR A 137 -15.22 -4.74 -6.58
N ALA A 138 -14.21 -5.09 -5.75
CA ALA A 138 -14.01 -4.58 -4.41
C ALA A 138 -13.14 -3.31 -4.36
N ASN A 139 -12.97 -2.64 -5.48
CA ASN A 139 -12.14 -1.44 -5.62
C ASN A 139 -13.02 -0.18 -5.48
N ASP A 140 -12.54 0.84 -4.77
CA ASP A 140 -13.25 2.11 -4.56
C ASP A 140 -13.63 2.85 -5.86
N PHE A 141 -12.93 2.55 -6.95
CA PHE A 141 -13.16 3.16 -8.27
C PHE A 141 -14.01 2.27 -9.20
N TYR A 142 -14.42 1.11 -8.72
CA TYR A 142 -15.25 0.22 -9.53
C TYR A 142 -16.62 0.85 -9.77
N ILE A 143 -17.06 0.81 -11.01
CA ILE A 143 -18.38 1.31 -11.43
C ILE A 143 -19.09 0.12 -12.12
N PRO A 144 -20.21 -0.35 -11.56
CA PRO A 144 -21.03 -1.40 -12.18
C PRO A 144 -21.48 -1.05 -13.59
N GLU A 145 -21.72 -2.06 -14.42
CA GLU A 145 -22.05 -1.86 -15.84
C GLU A 145 -23.39 -1.18 -16.10
N ASP A 146 -24.32 -1.25 -15.16
CA ASP A 146 -25.62 -0.60 -15.16
C ASP A 146 -25.55 0.90 -14.86
N GLN A 147 -24.38 1.38 -14.36
CA GLN A 147 -24.16 2.79 -14.05
C GLN A 147 -23.47 3.54 -15.20
N PRO A 148 -23.64 4.88 -15.27
CA PRO A 148 -22.94 5.71 -16.24
C PRO A 148 -21.42 5.57 -16.11
N PHE A 149 -20.76 5.17 -17.21
CA PHE A 149 -19.31 4.99 -17.23
C PHE A 149 -18.57 6.32 -17.03
N LYS A 150 -17.62 6.33 -16.08
CA LYS A 150 -16.65 7.40 -15.88
C LYS A 150 -15.23 6.88 -16.14
N ILE A 151 -14.33 7.73 -16.63
CA ILE A 151 -12.95 7.34 -16.98
C ILE A 151 -12.21 6.70 -15.79
N ILE A 152 -12.47 7.18 -14.56
CA ILE A 152 -11.87 6.64 -13.34
C ILE A 152 -12.22 5.16 -13.11
N GLY A 153 -13.40 4.72 -13.57
CA GLY A 153 -13.83 3.33 -13.49
C GLY A 153 -12.98 2.35 -14.34
N ALA A 154 -12.02 2.86 -15.13
CA ALA A 154 -11.06 2.01 -15.82
C ALA A 154 -9.88 1.57 -14.93
N LEU A 155 -9.65 2.24 -13.78
CA LEU A 155 -8.51 1.96 -12.90
C LEU A 155 -8.50 0.53 -12.36
N PRO A 156 -9.61 -0.04 -11.84
CA PRO A 156 -9.62 -1.41 -11.35
C PRO A 156 -9.17 -2.43 -12.41
N TYR A 157 -9.54 -2.20 -13.66
CA TYR A 157 -9.14 -3.05 -14.78
C TYR A 157 -7.65 -2.89 -15.15
N LEU A 158 -7.08 -1.70 -15.00
CA LEU A 158 -5.65 -1.48 -15.19
C LEU A 158 -4.83 -2.19 -14.10
N TYR A 159 -5.31 -2.20 -12.86
CA TYR A 159 -4.68 -2.94 -11.77
C TYR A 159 -4.77 -4.46 -12.00
N GLU A 160 -5.89 -4.97 -12.49
CA GLU A 160 -6.02 -6.39 -12.85
C GLU A 160 -5.06 -6.77 -13.99
N ILE A 161 -4.90 -5.91 -15.01
CA ILE A 161 -3.91 -6.12 -16.09
C ILE A 161 -2.49 -6.20 -15.53
N ASN A 162 -2.15 -5.32 -14.56
CA ASN A 162 -0.84 -5.34 -13.94
C ASN A 162 -0.61 -6.62 -13.14
N LEU A 163 -1.61 -7.06 -12.36
CA LEU A 163 -1.57 -8.30 -11.61
C LEU A 163 -1.44 -9.51 -12.55
N ARG A 164 -2.26 -9.57 -13.61
CA ARG A 164 -2.21 -10.64 -14.61
C ARG A 164 -0.84 -10.73 -15.29
N ARG A 165 -0.23 -9.58 -15.61
CA ARG A 165 1.12 -9.51 -16.19
C ARG A 165 2.19 -9.96 -15.20
N PHE A 166 2.06 -9.59 -13.93
CA PHE A 166 2.97 -10.02 -12.87
C PHE A 166 2.90 -11.54 -12.71
N LEU A 167 1.72 -12.11 -12.55
CA LEU A 167 1.51 -13.54 -12.41
C LEU A 167 1.97 -14.35 -13.63
N SER A 168 1.73 -13.85 -14.85
CA SER A 168 2.17 -14.55 -16.07
C SER A 168 3.68 -14.77 -16.15
N ARG A 169 4.47 -13.91 -15.50
CA ARG A 169 5.93 -14.05 -15.44
C ARG A 169 6.39 -14.93 -14.27
N LEU A 170 5.53 -15.11 -13.28
CA LEU A 170 5.86 -15.81 -12.03
C LEU A 170 4.99 -17.05 -11.82
N GLN A 171 4.34 -17.54 -12.90
CA GLN A 171 3.43 -18.69 -12.82
C GLN A 171 4.09 -19.94 -12.25
N TYR A 172 5.39 -20.14 -12.49
CA TYR A 172 6.15 -21.24 -11.89
C TYR A 172 6.03 -21.22 -10.36
N TYR A 173 6.22 -20.05 -9.73
CA TYR A 173 6.14 -19.90 -8.27
C TYR A 173 4.70 -20.03 -7.74
N VAL A 174 3.71 -19.68 -8.55
CA VAL A 174 2.29 -19.92 -8.22
C VAL A 174 1.99 -21.42 -8.23
N ASN A 175 2.49 -22.16 -9.22
CA ASN A 175 2.26 -23.60 -9.34
C ASN A 175 2.92 -24.42 -8.21
N THR A 176 3.95 -23.87 -7.57
CA THR A 176 4.66 -24.49 -6.45
C THR A 176 4.19 -23.97 -5.08
N ASP A 177 3.11 -23.18 -5.03
CA ASP A 177 2.58 -22.50 -3.83
C ASP A 177 3.62 -21.64 -3.09
N GLN A 178 4.70 -21.27 -3.77
CA GLN A 178 5.70 -20.36 -3.26
C GLN A 178 5.26 -18.90 -3.36
N LEU A 179 4.52 -18.56 -4.44
CA LEU A 179 3.79 -17.31 -4.59
C LEU A 179 2.29 -17.56 -4.47
N ILE A 180 1.67 -17.03 -3.44
CA ILE A 180 0.23 -17.12 -3.21
C ILE A 180 -0.38 -15.74 -3.43
N VAL A 181 -1.28 -15.61 -4.39
CA VAL A 181 -2.05 -14.38 -4.61
C VAL A 181 -3.50 -14.63 -4.31
N ARG A 182 -4.08 -13.76 -3.49
CA ARG A 182 -5.47 -13.81 -3.07
C ARG A 182 -6.22 -12.57 -3.50
N LEU A 183 -7.40 -12.77 -4.07
CA LEU A 183 -8.36 -11.71 -4.37
C LEU A 183 -9.39 -11.66 -3.25
N TRP A 184 -9.47 -10.54 -2.58
CA TRP A 184 -10.47 -10.31 -1.54
C TRP A 184 -11.75 -9.74 -2.15
N LYS A 185 -12.88 -10.34 -1.79
CA LYS A 185 -14.21 -9.87 -2.16
C LYS A 185 -15.22 -10.30 -1.10
N ASP A 186 -16.07 -9.36 -0.66
CA ASP A 186 -17.15 -9.57 0.29
C ASP A 186 -18.32 -8.68 -0.13
N ASP A 187 -19.29 -9.28 -0.80
CA ASP A 187 -20.46 -8.60 -1.39
C ASP A 187 -20.09 -7.29 -2.12
N ASP A 188 -20.70 -6.17 -1.72
CA ASP A 188 -20.46 -4.83 -2.26
C ASP A 188 -19.44 -4.03 -1.45
N ASN A 189 -18.76 -4.67 -0.49
CA ASN A 189 -17.74 -4.03 0.33
C ASN A 189 -16.48 -3.76 -0.48
N SER A 190 -15.82 -2.63 -0.21
CA SER A 190 -14.52 -2.33 -0.79
C SER A 190 -13.37 -2.77 0.11
N TYR A 191 -12.29 -3.26 -0.51
CA TYR A 191 -11.06 -3.66 0.17
C TYR A 191 -10.08 -2.49 0.19
N HIS A 192 -9.72 -2.05 1.40
CA HIS A 192 -8.81 -0.91 1.54
C HIS A 192 -7.66 -1.17 2.52
N LEU A 193 -7.48 -2.41 2.96
CA LEU A 193 -6.47 -2.82 3.91
C LEU A 193 -5.07 -2.76 3.31
N LYS A 194 -4.10 -2.25 4.09
CA LYS A 194 -2.69 -2.20 3.78
C LYS A 194 -1.88 -2.71 4.95
N GLY A 195 -0.77 -3.31 4.64
CA GLY A 195 0.17 -3.76 5.66
C GLY A 195 1.13 -4.81 5.14
N MET A 196 2.05 -5.14 6.00
CA MET A 196 3.07 -6.14 5.71
C MET A 196 3.37 -6.94 6.97
N TRP A 197 3.58 -8.23 6.80
CA TRP A 197 4.04 -9.14 7.83
C TRP A 197 5.26 -9.86 7.29
N VAL A 198 6.34 -9.85 8.06
CA VAL A 198 7.60 -10.52 7.72
C VAL A 198 7.83 -11.57 8.79
N ASP A 199 7.74 -12.80 8.39
CA ASP A 199 7.73 -13.97 9.26
C ASP A 199 6.69 -13.81 10.40
N ASP A 200 7.00 -14.33 11.58
CA ASP A 200 6.17 -14.15 12.77
C ASP A 200 6.70 -13.03 13.68
N GLU A 201 7.64 -12.25 13.21
CA GLU A 201 8.40 -11.31 13.99
C GLU A 201 8.05 -9.85 13.71
N TRP A 202 7.93 -9.49 12.43
CA TRP A 202 7.71 -8.09 12.05
C TRP A 202 6.33 -7.84 11.49
N MET A 203 5.77 -6.68 11.84
CA MET A 203 4.49 -6.24 11.32
C MET A 203 4.53 -4.73 11.02
N LEU A 204 4.15 -4.35 9.82
CA LEU A 204 4.00 -2.95 9.41
C LEU A 204 2.52 -2.61 9.25
N LEU A 205 2.06 -1.67 10.07
CA LEU A 205 0.76 -1.02 9.93
C LEU A 205 0.99 0.28 9.14
N THR A 206 0.28 0.49 8.04
CA THR A 206 0.53 1.68 7.22
C THR A 206 -0.70 2.13 6.44
N GLY A 207 -0.80 3.43 6.17
CA GLY A 207 -1.71 4.02 5.19
C GLY A 207 -1.20 3.89 3.75
N ASN A 208 0.09 3.56 3.56
CA ASN A 208 0.72 3.50 2.25
C ASN A 208 0.17 2.36 1.40
N ASN A 209 -0.44 2.69 0.27
CA ASN A 209 -1.01 1.74 -0.69
C ASN A 209 0.04 0.90 -1.43
N LEU A 210 1.32 1.04 -1.14
CA LEU A 210 2.43 0.39 -1.84
C LEU A 210 2.37 0.57 -3.37
N ASN A 211 1.88 1.73 -3.82
CA ASN A 211 1.81 2.08 -5.22
C ASN A 211 2.76 3.24 -5.55
N PRO A 212 3.04 3.55 -6.84
CA PRO A 212 3.97 4.60 -7.22
C PRO A 212 3.59 6.00 -6.72
N ARG A 213 2.31 6.28 -6.53
CA ARG A 213 1.82 7.55 -6.00
C ARG A 213 2.19 7.69 -4.53
N ALA A 214 1.80 6.73 -3.69
CA ALA A 214 2.15 6.70 -2.28
C ALA A 214 3.68 6.71 -2.09
N TRP A 215 4.40 5.99 -2.94
CA TRP A 215 5.86 5.91 -2.91
C TRP A 215 6.57 7.25 -3.22
N ARG A 216 5.93 8.15 -3.99
CA ARG A 216 6.60 9.34 -4.53
C ARG A 216 6.01 10.67 -4.08
N LEU A 217 4.70 10.72 -3.90
CA LEU A 217 3.95 11.97 -3.86
C LEU A 217 3.19 12.20 -2.56
N ASP A 218 2.65 11.12 -1.97
CA ASP A 218 1.79 11.25 -0.81
C ASP A 218 2.64 11.30 0.47
N LEU A 219 2.14 12.03 1.47
CA LEU A 219 2.65 11.97 2.83
C LEU A 219 1.98 10.78 3.50
N GLU A 220 2.77 9.81 3.90
CA GLU A 220 2.30 8.55 4.46
C GLU A 220 2.89 8.31 5.83
N ASN A 221 2.19 7.52 6.64
CA ASN A 221 2.68 7.09 7.93
C ASN A 221 2.63 5.56 8.07
N ALA A 222 3.35 5.06 9.04
CA ALA A 222 3.29 3.68 9.46
C ALA A 222 3.68 3.52 10.92
N ILE A 223 3.38 2.36 11.46
CA ILE A 223 3.93 1.85 12.71
C ILE A 223 4.58 0.50 12.40
N LEU A 224 5.88 0.42 12.65
CA LEU A 224 6.61 -0.83 12.60
C LEU A 224 6.59 -1.47 13.98
N ILE A 225 6.15 -2.71 14.04
CA ILE A 225 6.13 -3.53 15.26
C ILE A 225 7.17 -4.63 15.08
N HIS A 226 8.09 -4.72 16.03
CA HIS A 226 9.06 -5.81 16.17
C HIS A 226 8.69 -6.65 17.39
N ASP A 227 8.48 -7.93 17.18
CA ASP A 227 8.01 -8.88 18.19
C ASP A 227 8.90 -10.14 18.19
N PRO A 228 10.14 -10.05 18.68
CA PRO A 228 11.11 -11.13 18.60
C PRO A 228 10.70 -12.37 19.40
N LYS A 229 9.91 -12.20 20.45
CA LYS A 229 9.39 -13.31 21.29
C LYS A 229 7.99 -13.79 20.88
N ARG A 230 7.45 -13.30 19.77
CA ARG A 230 6.14 -13.70 19.21
C ARG A 230 4.98 -13.57 20.22
N GLN A 231 5.03 -12.53 21.06
CA GLN A 231 4.01 -12.25 22.07
C GLN A 231 2.65 -11.91 21.44
N LEU A 232 2.67 -11.35 20.22
CA LEU A 232 1.49 -11.00 19.43
C LEU A 232 1.08 -12.10 18.44
N GLY A 233 1.70 -13.28 18.51
CA GLY A 233 1.49 -14.36 17.53
C GLY A 233 0.02 -14.75 17.37
N ALA A 234 -0.70 -14.99 18.47
CA ALA A 234 -2.12 -15.35 18.42
C ALA A 234 -3.00 -14.23 17.82
N MET A 235 -2.71 -12.97 18.15
CA MET A 235 -3.42 -11.81 17.58
C MET A 235 -3.18 -11.71 16.07
N ARG A 236 -1.95 -11.85 15.65
CA ARG A 236 -1.51 -11.81 14.24
C ARG A 236 -2.16 -12.92 13.42
N GLU A 237 -2.13 -14.14 13.95
CA GLU A 237 -2.75 -15.29 13.30
C GLU A 237 -4.26 -15.11 13.14
N LYS A 238 -4.95 -14.65 14.20
CA LYS A 238 -6.38 -14.34 14.16
C LYS A 238 -6.69 -13.26 13.11
N GLU A 239 -5.89 -12.19 13.05
CA GLU A 239 -6.04 -11.12 12.08
C GLU A 239 -5.87 -11.63 10.63
N LEU A 240 -4.80 -12.36 10.36
CA LEU A 240 -4.55 -12.92 9.02
C LEU A 240 -5.61 -13.94 8.61
N LYS A 241 -6.10 -14.75 9.55
CA LYS A 241 -7.21 -15.67 9.30
C LYS A 241 -8.48 -14.92 8.90
N LEU A 242 -8.80 -13.84 9.60
CA LEU A 242 -9.96 -12.98 9.30
C LEU A 242 -9.82 -12.33 7.91
N ILE A 243 -8.65 -11.78 7.59
CA ILE A 243 -8.37 -11.18 6.28
C ILE A 243 -8.58 -12.19 5.15
N ARG A 244 -8.18 -13.45 5.37
CA ARG A 244 -8.29 -14.52 4.36
C ARG A 244 -9.70 -15.08 4.20
N THR A 245 -10.63 -14.80 5.11
CA THR A 245 -11.99 -15.38 5.10
C THR A 245 -12.73 -15.10 3.79
N HIS A 246 -12.60 -13.89 3.23
CA HIS A 246 -13.28 -13.47 2.01
C HIS A 246 -12.32 -13.45 0.81
N THR A 247 -11.35 -14.38 0.76
CA THR A 247 -10.39 -14.40 -0.34
C THR A 247 -10.50 -15.65 -1.20
N THR A 248 -10.27 -15.48 -2.50
CA THR A 248 -10.08 -16.57 -3.46
C THR A 248 -8.63 -16.60 -3.92
N VAL A 249 -8.01 -17.78 -3.91
CA VAL A 249 -6.63 -17.95 -4.38
C VAL A 249 -6.61 -18.01 -5.91
N VAL A 250 -5.74 -17.20 -6.51
CA VAL A 250 -5.48 -17.23 -7.96
C VAL A 250 -4.49 -18.34 -8.25
N LYS A 251 -4.93 -19.40 -8.93
CA LYS A 251 -4.09 -20.54 -9.28
C LYS A 251 -3.34 -20.37 -10.59
N HIS A 252 -3.90 -19.57 -11.49
CA HIS A 252 -3.30 -19.31 -12.78
C HIS A 252 -3.56 -17.88 -13.23
N TYR A 253 -2.61 -17.23 -13.92
CA TYR A 253 -2.81 -15.86 -14.40
C TYR A 253 -4.01 -15.71 -15.35
N ARG A 254 -4.49 -16.82 -15.95
CA ARG A 254 -5.69 -16.84 -16.81
C ARG A 254 -7.00 -16.83 -16.03
N ASP A 255 -6.97 -17.05 -14.72
CA ASP A 255 -8.15 -16.91 -13.85
C ASP A 255 -8.57 -15.44 -13.76
N LEU A 256 -7.62 -14.52 -14.02
CA LEU A 256 -7.90 -13.09 -14.17
C LEU A 256 -8.38 -12.78 -15.59
N GLN A 257 -9.33 -11.87 -15.71
CA GLN A 257 -9.85 -11.44 -17.00
C GLN A 257 -8.76 -10.82 -17.88
N SER A 258 -8.91 -11.01 -19.19
CA SER A 258 -8.10 -10.32 -20.20
C SER A 258 -8.84 -9.07 -20.70
N ILE A 259 -8.15 -8.22 -21.46
CA ILE A 259 -8.78 -7.03 -22.06
C ILE A 259 -9.97 -7.42 -22.97
N ALA A 260 -9.97 -8.63 -23.53
CA ALA A 260 -11.05 -9.07 -24.40
C ALA A 260 -12.36 -9.29 -23.63
N ASP A 261 -12.25 -9.64 -22.35
CA ASP A 261 -13.36 -10.00 -21.47
C ASP A 261 -13.98 -8.76 -20.78
N TYR A 262 -13.35 -7.60 -20.90
CA TYR A 262 -13.82 -6.38 -20.26
C TYR A 262 -15.03 -5.75 -20.95
N PRO A 263 -15.88 -5.00 -20.20
CA PRO A 263 -16.98 -4.26 -20.77
C PRO A 263 -16.55 -3.39 -21.96
N VAL A 264 -17.42 -3.26 -22.97
CA VAL A 264 -17.08 -2.63 -24.25
C VAL A 264 -16.48 -1.23 -24.08
N LYS A 265 -17.04 -0.40 -23.17
CA LYS A 265 -16.58 0.97 -22.93
C LYS A 265 -15.18 0.98 -22.33
N VAL A 266 -14.94 0.14 -21.32
CA VAL A 266 -13.62 -0.05 -20.66
C VAL A 266 -12.58 -0.56 -21.66
N ARG A 267 -12.92 -1.60 -22.42
CA ARG A 267 -12.05 -2.21 -23.44
C ARG A 267 -11.61 -1.20 -24.51
N LYS A 268 -12.55 -0.39 -25.02
CA LYS A 268 -12.24 0.67 -26.00
C LYS A 268 -11.28 1.70 -25.41
N LEU A 269 -11.53 2.16 -24.19
CA LEU A 269 -10.68 3.13 -23.49
C LEU A 269 -9.29 2.57 -23.27
N ILE A 270 -9.16 1.36 -22.70
CA ILE A 270 -7.85 0.74 -22.42
C ILE A 270 -7.06 0.52 -23.71
N ARG A 271 -7.70 0.06 -24.80
CA ARG A 271 -7.02 -0.10 -26.09
C ARG A 271 -6.51 1.23 -26.64
N ARG A 272 -7.27 2.32 -26.48
CA ARG A 272 -6.85 3.67 -26.86
C ARG A 272 -5.66 4.13 -26.04
N LEU A 273 -5.72 4.01 -24.69
CA LEU A 273 -4.64 4.39 -23.78
C LEU A 273 -3.34 3.61 -24.09
N ARG A 274 -3.44 2.31 -24.42
CA ARG A 274 -2.29 1.48 -24.79
C ARG A 274 -1.69 1.89 -26.14
N ARG A 275 -2.50 2.23 -27.13
CA ARG A 275 -2.01 2.69 -28.46
C ARG A 275 -1.12 3.91 -28.33
N ILE A 276 -1.46 4.84 -27.45
CA ILE A 276 -0.70 6.07 -27.20
C ILE A 276 0.26 5.95 -25.99
N ARG A 277 0.44 4.73 -25.43
CA ARG A 277 1.32 4.40 -24.31
C ARG A 277 1.05 5.16 -23.01
N ILE A 278 -0.10 5.79 -22.87
CA ILE A 278 -0.51 6.49 -21.65
C ILE A 278 -0.82 5.51 -20.50
N ASP A 279 -1.22 4.27 -20.78
CA ASP A 279 -1.39 3.23 -19.78
C ASP A 279 -0.11 3.03 -18.93
N ARG A 280 1.07 3.12 -19.54
CA ARG A 280 2.35 3.04 -18.84
C ARG A 280 2.62 4.25 -17.96
N LEU A 281 2.22 5.44 -18.41
CA LEU A 281 2.34 6.67 -17.63
C LEU A 281 1.41 6.63 -16.42
N ILE A 282 0.16 6.24 -16.62
CA ILE A 282 -0.83 6.07 -15.55
C ILE A 282 -0.29 5.09 -14.49
N SER A 283 0.19 3.92 -14.89
CA SER A 283 0.76 2.92 -13.96
C SER A 283 2.02 3.39 -13.22
N ARG A 284 2.68 4.46 -13.68
CA ARG A 284 3.86 5.04 -13.00
C ARG A 284 3.49 6.17 -12.04
N ILE A 285 2.28 6.71 -12.15
CA ILE A 285 1.82 7.85 -11.36
C ILE A 285 0.85 7.39 -10.27
N LEU A 286 -0.02 6.45 -10.58
CA LEU A 286 -1.02 5.87 -9.68
C LEU A 286 -0.47 4.66 -8.92
#